data_fd0eab5dfb3b52a1c7f8d6964d00ce25
#
_entry.id   fd0eab5dfb3b52a1c7f8d6964d00ce25
#
_cell.length_a   1.000
_cell.length_b   1.000
_cell.length_c   1.000
_cell.angle_alpha   90.00
_cell.angle_beta   90.00
_cell.angle_gamma   90.00
#
_symmetry.space_group_name_H-M   'P 1'
#
loop_
_entity.id
_entity.type
_entity.pdbx_description
1 polymer ?
#
loop_
_entity_poly.entity_id
_entity_poly.type
_entity_poly.pdbx_seq_one_letter_code
_entity_poly.pdbx_strand_id
1 'polypeptide(L)'
;MNNKKTKNLTLLALFIAIEAVMVMVPFLGFIPIGPLRATLLHVPVIIAAIVLGTKQGCLIGLVFGLSSLLMNTMQPTVTSFVFSPFISGSVVSAVIAIVPRVLIGFVSGSVYQLIKNKQQTIAIAVAAFLGALTNTVLVLGGIWALFGTSYAKAIGQDASKLGSYFLAV
;
A
#
# COMPACT_ATOMS: atom_id res chain seq x y z
N MET A 1 -17.48 -30.22 -5.85
CA MET A 1 -16.56 -29.08 -5.65
C MET A 1 -16.97 -28.30 -4.42
N ASN A 2 -16.01 -27.91 -3.55
CA ASN A 2 -16.37 -27.27 -2.29
C ASN A 2 -16.77 -25.79 -2.56
N ASN A 3 -18.05 -25.47 -2.53
CA ASN A 3 -18.62 -24.15 -2.86
C ASN A 3 -17.92 -22.97 -2.16
N LYS A 4 -17.38 -23.18 -0.95
CA LYS A 4 -16.65 -22.13 -0.21
C LYS A 4 -15.30 -21.79 -0.87
N LYS A 5 -14.56 -22.79 -1.37
CA LYS A 5 -13.27 -22.55 -2.04
C LYS A 5 -13.47 -21.80 -3.36
N THR A 6 -14.46 -22.22 -4.15
CA THR A 6 -14.79 -21.56 -5.42
C THR A 6 -15.21 -20.12 -5.20
N LYS A 7 -16.08 -19.84 -4.22
CA LYS A 7 -16.52 -18.49 -3.86
C LYS A 7 -15.33 -17.60 -3.46
N ASN A 8 -14.45 -18.10 -2.61
CA ASN A 8 -13.27 -17.33 -2.18
C ASN A 8 -12.33 -17.03 -3.34
N LEU A 9 -12.13 -17.97 -4.27
CA LEU A 9 -11.32 -17.78 -5.46
C LEU A 9 -11.92 -16.72 -6.40
N THR A 10 -13.23 -16.77 -6.61
CA THR A 10 -13.95 -15.79 -7.43
C THR A 10 -13.85 -14.37 -6.83
N LEU A 11 -14.04 -14.24 -5.51
CA LEU A 11 -13.91 -12.96 -4.83
C LEU A 11 -12.46 -12.45 -4.87
N LEU A 12 -11.47 -13.32 -4.70
CA LEU A 12 -10.07 -12.96 -4.83
C LEU A 12 -9.75 -12.44 -6.23
N ALA A 13 -10.21 -13.12 -7.28
CA ALA A 13 -10.05 -12.67 -8.65
C ALA A 13 -10.73 -11.32 -8.91
N LEU A 14 -11.90 -11.08 -8.29
CA LEU A 14 -12.58 -9.80 -8.36
C LEU A 14 -11.77 -8.67 -7.73
N PHE A 15 -11.19 -8.89 -6.54
CA PHE A 15 -10.32 -7.89 -5.90
C PHE A 15 -9.06 -7.60 -6.72
N ILE A 16 -8.45 -8.63 -7.35
CA ILE A 16 -7.31 -8.43 -8.25
C ILE A 16 -7.74 -7.58 -9.47
N ALA A 17 -8.92 -7.84 -10.02
CA ALA A 17 -9.46 -7.05 -11.13
C ALA A 17 -9.75 -5.60 -10.73
N ILE A 18 -10.29 -5.37 -9.53
CA ILE A 18 -10.51 -4.03 -8.98
C ILE A 18 -9.16 -3.30 -8.85
N GLU A 19 -8.14 -3.94 -8.27
CA GLU A 19 -6.79 -3.36 -8.17
C GLU A 19 -6.24 -3.01 -9.56
N ALA A 20 -6.35 -3.90 -10.54
CA ALA A 20 -5.88 -3.66 -11.89
C ALA A 20 -6.58 -2.46 -12.55
N VAL A 21 -7.90 -2.36 -12.41
CA VAL A 21 -8.67 -1.21 -12.91
C VAL A 21 -8.25 0.09 -12.22
N MET A 22 -8.11 0.07 -10.89
CA MET A 22 -7.68 1.26 -10.13
C MET A 22 -6.28 1.72 -10.52
N VAL A 23 -5.38 0.79 -10.83
CA VAL A 23 -4.02 1.11 -11.32
C VAL A 23 -4.03 1.73 -12.72
N MET A 24 -4.90 1.23 -13.60
CA MET A 24 -4.98 1.67 -15.01
C MET A 24 -5.70 3.00 -15.18
N VAL A 25 -6.70 3.30 -14.33
CA VAL A 25 -7.49 4.51 -14.44
C VAL A 25 -6.77 5.69 -13.76
N PRO A 26 -6.41 6.75 -14.48
CA PRO A 26 -5.79 7.93 -13.91
C PRO A 26 -6.63 8.50 -12.75
N PHE A 27 -5.95 8.98 -11.72
CA PHE A 27 -6.54 9.59 -10.52
C PHE A 27 -7.39 8.67 -9.63
N LEU A 28 -7.66 7.41 -10.04
CA LEU A 28 -8.44 6.48 -9.21
C LEU A 28 -7.54 5.75 -8.19
N GLY A 29 -6.40 5.22 -8.63
CA GLY A 29 -5.47 4.51 -7.76
C GLY A 29 -4.35 5.38 -7.21
N PHE A 30 -3.83 6.28 -8.03
CA PHE A 30 -2.73 7.19 -7.69
C PHE A 30 -3.16 8.64 -7.89
N ILE A 31 -3.30 9.37 -6.79
CA ILE A 31 -3.66 10.79 -6.81
C ILE A 31 -2.38 11.61 -6.64
N PRO A 32 -1.98 12.42 -7.64
CA PRO A 32 -0.81 13.27 -7.50
C PRO A 32 -1.11 14.42 -6.53
N ILE A 33 -0.31 14.52 -5.47
CA ILE A 33 -0.35 15.62 -4.49
C ILE A 33 1.03 16.28 -4.52
N GLY A 34 1.21 17.26 -5.41
CA GLY A 34 2.52 17.87 -5.63
C GLY A 34 3.57 16.84 -6.05
N PRO A 35 4.73 16.76 -5.39
CA PRO A 35 5.76 15.78 -5.70
C PRO A 35 5.44 14.36 -5.22
N LEU A 36 4.41 14.19 -4.39
CA LEU A 36 3.97 12.93 -3.82
C LEU A 36 2.80 12.33 -4.60
N ARG A 37 2.64 11.02 -4.52
CA ARG A 37 1.45 10.32 -5.00
C ARG A 37 0.74 9.68 -3.81
N ALA A 38 -0.41 10.21 -3.42
CA ALA A 38 -1.30 9.48 -2.52
C ALA A 38 -1.91 8.29 -3.27
N THR A 39 -2.21 7.22 -2.54
CA THR A 39 -2.76 6.01 -3.16
C THR A 39 -4.01 5.55 -2.42
N LEU A 40 -5.05 5.22 -3.16
CA LEU A 40 -6.27 4.60 -2.67
C LEU A 40 -6.25 3.06 -2.78
N LEU A 41 -5.20 2.50 -3.38
CA LEU A 41 -5.06 1.05 -3.62
C LEU A 41 -4.99 0.22 -2.33
N HIS A 42 -4.68 0.85 -1.18
CA HIS A 42 -4.73 0.16 0.11
C HIS A 42 -6.17 -0.18 0.56
N VAL A 43 -7.20 0.48 0.02
CA VAL A 43 -8.60 0.24 0.40
C VAL A 43 -9.07 -1.18 -0.02
N PRO A 44 -8.93 -1.62 -1.27
CA PRO A 44 -9.25 -3.00 -1.66
C PRO A 44 -8.48 -4.05 -0.86
N VAL A 45 -7.20 -3.79 -0.51
CA VAL A 45 -6.38 -4.69 0.31
C VAL A 45 -7.00 -4.88 1.70
N ILE A 46 -7.40 -3.78 2.36
CA ILE A 46 -8.03 -3.81 3.67
C ILE A 46 -9.36 -4.56 3.62
N ILE A 47 -10.21 -4.25 2.62
CA ILE A 47 -11.52 -4.92 2.46
C ILE A 47 -11.31 -6.42 2.22
N ALA A 48 -10.40 -6.80 1.33
CA ALA A 48 -10.08 -8.20 1.08
C ALA A 48 -9.58 -8.93 2.35
N ALA A 49 -8.75 -8.27 3.16
CA ALA A 49 -8.25 -8.82 4.42
C ALA A 49 -9.37 -9.05 5.44
N ILE A 50 -10.37 -8.16 5.50
CA ILE A 50 -11.52 -8.27 6.39
C ILE A 50 -12.51 -9.35 5.91
N VAL A 51 -12.82 -9.37 4.61
CA VAL A 51 -13.87 -10.23 4.02
C VAL A 51 -13.37 -11.64 3.76
N LEU A 52 -12.18 -11.79 3.18
CA LEU A 52 -11.61 -13.08 2.76
C LEU A 52 -10.62 -13.65 3.78
N GLY A 53 -10.08 -12.79 4.66
CA GLY A 53 -9.12 -13.16 5.69
C GLY A 53 -7.70 -12.68 5.40
N THR A 54 -6.85 -12.78 6.42
CA THR A 54 -5.48 -12.23 6.43
C THR A 54 -4.62 -12.70 5.25
N LYS A 55 -4.67 -14.00 4.92
CA LYS A 55 -3.85 -14.57 3.82
C LYS A 55 -4.19 -13.94 2.46
N GLN A 56 -5.48 -13.79 2.18
CA GLN A 56 -5.98 -13.18 0.94
C GLN A 56 -5.68 -11.68 0.92
N GLY A 57 -5.80 -11.00 2.05
CA GLY A 57 -5.38 -9.61 2.20
C GLY A 57 -3.90 -9.41 1.88
N CYS A 58 -3.02 -10.29 2.39
CA CYS A 58 -1.59 -10.25 2.06
C CYS A 58 -1.33 -10.46 0.55
N LEU A 59 -2.10 -11.36 -0.08
CA LEU A 59 -1.97 -11.63 -1.51
C LEU A 59 -2.38 -10.41 -2.36
N ILE A 60 -3.50 -9.75 -2.03
CA ILE A 60 -3.91 -8.50 -2.70
C ILE A 60 -2.90 -7.39 -2.41
N GLY A 61 -2.36 -7.30 -1.18
CA GLY A 61 -1.27 -6.38 -0.85
C GLY A 61 0.00 -6.63 -1.67
N LEU A 62 0.33 -7.87 -1.98
CA LEU A 62 1.41 -8.22 -2.90
C LEU A 62 1.11 -7.74 -4.32
N VAL A 63 -0.10 -7.96 -4.83
CA VAL A 63 -0.54 -7.44 -6.15
C VAL A 63 -0.41 -5.92 -6.18
N PHE A 64 -0.88 -5.22 -5.15
CA PHE A 64 -0.70 -3.76 -5.03
C PHE A 64 0.78 -3.36 -5.05
N GLY A 65 1.64 -4.03 -4.28
CA GLY A 65 3.08 -3.74 -4.24
C GLY A 65 3.75 -3.91 -5.61
N LEU A 66 3.44 -4.99 -6.32
CA LEU A 66 3.94 -5.25 -7.68
C LEU A 66 3.41 -4.21 -8.67
N SER A 67 2.13 -3.86 -8.60
CA SER A 67 1.54 -2.81 -9.43
C SER A 67 2.19 -1.45 -9.18
N SER A 68 2.47 -1.11 -7.92
CA SER A 68 3.18 0.12 -7.54
C SER A 68 4.59 0.16 -8.14
N LEU A 69 5.31 -0.96 -8.07
CA LEU A 69 6.65 -1.09 -8.66
C LEU A 69 6.60 -0.90 -10.20
N LEU A 70 5.68 -1.60 -10.87
CA LEU A 70 5.50 -1.51 -12.32
C LEU A 70 5.15 -0.08 -12.75
N MET A 71 4.16 0.55 -12.11
CA MET A 71 3.73 1.91 -12.47
C MET A 71 4.82 2.95 -12.26
N ASN A 72 5.59 2.85 -11.16
CA ASN A 72 6.72 3.75 -10.93
C ASN A 72 7.88 3.51 -11.90
N THR A 73 7.97 2.33 -12.49
CA THR A 73 8.97 2.02 -13.54
C THR A 73 8.51 2.51 -14.91
N MET A 74 7.23 2.30 -15.26
CA MET A 74 6.69 2.64 -16.57
C MET A 74 6.34 4.13 -16.72
N GLN A 75 5.89 4.77 -15.64
CA GLN A 75 5.53 6.18 -15.56
C GLN A 75 6.33 6.88 -14.45
N PRO A 76 7.64 7.10 -14.66
CA PRO A 76 8.51 7.65 -13.65
C PRO A 76 8.13 9.10 -13.31
N THR A 77 8.13 9.39 -12.01
CA THR A 77 8.07 10.74 -11.43
C THR A 77 9.37 11.04 -10.71
N VAL A 78 9.52 12.25 -10.23
CA VAL A 78 10.71 12.69 -9.49
C VAL A 78 11.02 11.78 -8.29
N THR A 79 9.99 11.19 -7.66
CA THR A 79 10.11 10.32 -6.48
C THR A 79 10.05 8.82 -6.80
N SER A 80 9.93 8.43 -8.07
CA SER A 80 9.77 7.02 -8.46
C SER A 80 10.97 6.13 -8.14
N PHE A 81 12.16 6.69 -7.97
CA PHE A 81 13.35 5.94 -7.56
C PHE A 81 13.16 5.24 -6.20
N VAL A 82 12.28 5.75 -5.34
CA VAL A 82 11.98 5.13 -4.03
C VAL A 82 11.24 3.80 -4.18
N PHE A 83 10.45 3.63 -5.24
CA PHE A 83 9.57 2.47 -5.45
C PHE A 83 9.98 1.58 -6.62
N SER A 84 10.97 2.00 -7.41
CA SER A 84 11.47 1.24 -8.56
C SER A 84 12.95 0.91 -8.42
N PRO A 85 13.32 -0.38 -8.31
CA PRO A 85 14.71 -0.80 -8.28
C PRO A 85 15.44 -0.55 -9.60
N PHE A 86 14.70 -0.47 -10.71
CA PHE A 86 15.27 -0.20 -12.04
C PHE A 86 15.73 1.26 -12.19
N ILE A 87 15.08 2.19 -11.48
CA ILE A 87 15.43 3.62 -11.49
C ILE A 87 16.48 3.94 -10.43
N SER A 88 16.35 3.33 -9.24
CA SER A 88 17.29 3.58 -8.13
C SER A 88 18.58 2.76 -8.23
N GLY A 89 18.59 1.67 -8.97
CA GLY A 89 19.67 0.67 -8.96
C GLY A 89 19.76 -0.11 -7.63
N SER A 90 18.77 -0.01 -6.74
CA SER A 90 18.77 -0.60 -5.41
C SER A 90 17.58 -1.52 -5.16
N VAL A 91 17.84 -2.72 -4.66
CA VAL A 91 16.81 -3.69 -4.23
C VAL A 91 15.95 -3.12 -3.09
N VAL A 92 16.46 -2.18 -2.33
CA VAL A 92 15.76 -1.52 -1.22
C VAL A 92 14.46 -0.85 -1.68
N SER A 93 14.44 -0.29 -2.89
CA SER A 93 13.22 0.29 -3.49
C SER A 93 12.11 -0.74 -3.69
N ALA A 94 12.45 -1.98 -4.08
CA ALA A 94 11.47 -3.05 -4.17
C ALA A 94 10.93 -3.46 -2.80
N VAL A 95 11.75 -3.44 -1.76
CA VAL A 95 11.32 -3.72 -0.38
C VAL A 95 10.31 -2.66 0.08
N ILE A 96 10.59 -1.37 -0.14
CA ILE A 96 9.67 -0.28 0.19
C ILE A 96 8.37 -0.35 -0.65
N ALA A 97 8.46 -0.82 -1.89
CA ALA A 97 7.28 -0.97 -2.73
C ALA A 97 6.39 -2.15 -2.32
N ILE A 98 6.93 -3.23 -1.80
CA ILE A 98 6.18 -4.48 -1.58
C ILE A 98 5.84 -4.70 -0.10
N VAL A 99 6.82 -4.61 0.79
CA VAL A 99 6.65 -5.01 2.20
C VAL A 99 5.53 -4.25 2.91
N PRO A 100 5.44 -2.91 2.85
CA PRO A 100 4.35 -2.18 3.49
C PRO A 100 2.97 -2.62 3.00
N ARG A 101 2.84 -2.92 1.69
CA ARG A 101 1.58 -3.30 1.06
C ARG A 101 1.09 -4.68 1.53
N VAL A 102 2.00 -5.64 1.64
CA VAL A 102 1.68 -6.95 2.22
C VAL A 102 1.30 -6.82 3.70
N LEU A 103 2.00 -5.96 4.44
CA LEU A 103 1.73 -5.72 5.87
C LEU A 103 0.38 -5.03 6.10
N ILE A 104 -0.14 -4.22 5.19
CA ILE A 104 -1.52 -3.71 5.27
C ILE A 104 -2.50 -4.88 5.40
N GLY A 105 -2.42 -5.87 4.50
CA GLY A 105 -3.29 -7.03 4.52
C GLY A 105 -3.14 -7.87 5.79
N PHE A 106 -1.90 -8.03 6.25
CA PHE A 106 -1.60 -8.75 7.48
C PHE A 106 -2.19 -8.06 8.72
N VAL A 107 -1.90 -6.78 8.91
CA VAL A 107 -2.36 -5.99 10.07
C VAL A 107 -3.88 -5.89 10.08
N SER A 108 -4.49 -5.46 8.96
CA SER A 108 -5.95 -5.32 8.87
C SER A 108 -6.67 -6.63 9.15
N GLY A 109 -6.23 -7.73 8.52
CA GLY A 109 -6.86 -9.02 8.70
C GLY A 109 -6.68 -9.58 10.11
N SER A 110 -5.50 -9.44 10.71
CA SER A 110 -5.21 -9.90 12.07
C SER A 110 -5.99 -9.11 13.11
N VAL A 111 -6.00 -7.78 13.02
CA VAL A 111 -6.74 -6.90 13.93
C VAL A 111 -8.24 -7.19 13.86
N TYR A 112 -8.79 -7.32 12.64
CA TYR A 112 -10.19 -7.67 12.48
C TYR A 112 -10.53 -9.00 13.15
N GLN A 113 -9.72 -10.03 12.96
CA GLN A 113 -9.97 -11.35 13.56
C GLN A 113 -9.92 -11.33 15.08
N LEU A 114 -9.08 -10.50 15.69
CA LEU A 114 -8.96 -10.35 17.13
C LEU A 114 -10.19 -9.68 17.76
N ILE A 115 -10.78 -8.70 17.08
CA ILE A 115 -11.83 -7.85 17.67
C ILE A 115 -13.24 -8.28 17.26
N LYS A 116 -13.44 -8.90 16.08
CA LYS A 116 -14.74 -9.19 15.47
C LYS A 116 -15.75 -9.89 16.40
N ASN A 117 -15.25 -10.72 17.33
CA ASN A 117 -16.11 -11.49 18.26
C ASN A 117 -16.76 -10.61 19.33
N LYS A 118 -16.22 -9.41 19.62
CA LYS A 118 -16.76 -8.47 20.59
C LYS A 118 -17.73 -7.48 19.94
N GLN A 119 -17.26 -6.77 18.91
CA GLN A 119 -18.06 -5.77 18.16
C GLN A 119 -17.58 -5.67 16.72
N GLN A 120 -18.37 -6.17 15.78
CA GLN A 120 -17.98 -6.25 14.37
C GLN A 120 -17.74 -4.87 13.74
N THR A 121 -18.58 -3.88 14.03
CA THR A 121 -18.43 -2.52 13.46
C THR A 121 -17.14 -1.85 13.92
N ILE A 122 -16.82 -1.97 15.21
CA ILE A 122 -15.55 -1.44 15.76
C ILE A 122 -14.36 -2.20 15.17
N ALA A 123 -14.47 -3.52 15.02
CA ALA A 123 -13.42 -4.33 14.42
C ALA A 123 -13.08 -3.88 13.00
N ILE A 124 -14.10 -3.56 12.17
CA ILE A 124 -13.91 -3.04 10.82
C ILE A 124 -13.21 -1.68 10.86
N ALA A 125 -13.70 -0.75 11.68
CA ALA A 125 -13.14 0.60 11.78
C ALA A 125 -11.68 0.59 12.25
N VAL A 126 -11.37 -0.16 13.31
CA VAL A 126 -10.00 -0.27 13.85
C VAL A 126 -9.07 -0.96 12.87
N ALA A 127 -9.51 -2.04 12.22
CA ALA A 127 -8.72 -2.75 11.21
C ALA A 127 -8.42 -1.87 9.99
N ALA A 128 -9.39 -1.08 9.54
CA ALA A 128 -9.22 -0.15 8.42
C ALA A 128 -8.25 0.98 8.80
N PHE A 129 -8.41 1.58 9.96
CA PHE A 129 -7.53 2.64 10.46
C PHE A 129 -6.09 2.15 10.61
N LEU A 130 -5.87 1.02 11.30
CA LEU A 130 -4.53 0.48 11.51
C LEU A 130 -3.89 -0.01 10.21
N GLY A 131 -4.67 -0.54 9.26
CA GLY A 131 -4.18 -0.89 7.93
C GLY A 131 -3.68 0.33 7.15
N ALA A 132 -4.46 1.40 7.11
CA ALA A 132 -4.08 2.65 6.46
C ALA A 132 -2.86 3.29 7.16
N LEU A 133 -2.85 3.32 8.48
CA LEU A 133 -1.72 3.82 9.29
C LEU A 133 -0.44 3.03 9.02
N THR A 134 -0.53 1.70 8.93
CA THR A 134 0.60 0.82 8.58
C THR A 134 1.22 1.22 7.25
N ASN A 135 0.40 1.47 6.21
CA ASN A 135 0.92 1.94 4.93
C ASN A 135 1.68 3.25 5.07
N THR A 136 1.07 4.26 5.70
CA THR A 136 1.65 5.60 5.85
C THR A 136 2.96 5.55 6.63
N VAL A 137 2.95 4.92 7.81
CA VAL A 137 4.14 4.86 8.68
C VAL A 137 5.29 4.10 8.04
N LEU A 138 5.03 2.94 7.43
CA LEU A 138 6.08 2.13 6.84
C LEU A 138 6.63 2.73 5.54
N VAL A 139 5.79 3.37 4.73
CA VAL A 139 6.26 4.01 3.50
C VAL A 139 7.03 5.28 3.81
N LEU A 140 6.45 6.21 4.58
CA LEU A 140 7.13 7.47 4.91
C LEU A 140 8.35 7.22 5.79
N GLY A 141 8.26 6.32 6.77
CA GLY A 141 9.39 5.93 7.62
C GLY A 141 10.50 5.25 6.80
N GLY A 142 10.15 4.37 5.87
CA GLY A 142 11.11 3.75 4.95
C GLY A 142 11.79 4.76 4.02
N ILE A 143 11.04 5.71 3.49
CA ILE A 143 11.60 6.83 2.70
C ILE A 143 12.56 7.65 3.54
N TRP A 144 12.14 8.05 4.73
CA TRP A 144 12.97 8.85 5.62
C TRP A 144 14.27 8.15 6.02
N ALA A 145 14.18 6.88 6.41
CA ALA A 145 15.33 6.12 6.90
C ALA A 145 16.32 5.71 5.80
N LEU A 146 15.83 5.37 4.60
CA LEU A 146 16.63 4.73 3.55
C LEU A 146 16.96 5.67 2.39
N PHE A 147 16.12 6.66 2.12
CA PHE A 147 16.25 7.60 1.00
C PHE A 147 16.15 9.08 1.41
N GLY A 148 16.18 9.41 2.72
CA GLY A 148 15.88 10.74 3.23
C GLY A 148 16.62 11.88 2.51
N THR A 149 17.94 11.79 2.36
CA THR A 149 18.76 12.82 1.69
C THR A 149 18.45 12.94 0.19
N SER A 150 18.34 11.80 -0.50
CA SER A 150 18.02 11.75 -1.94
C SER A 150 16.60 12.23 -2.20
N TYR A 151 15.66 11.86 -1.33
CA TYR A 151 14.26 12.27 -1.42
C TYR A 151 14.09 13.78 -1.18
N ALA A 152 14.71 14.33 -0.12
CA ALA A 152 14.69 15.76 0.17
C ALA A 152 15.23 16.59 -1.01
N LYS A 153 16.35 16.17 -1.58
CA LYS A 153 16.94 16.80 -2.78
C LYS A 153 15.99 16.73 -3.98
N ALA A 154 15.33 15.61 -4.18
CA ALA A 154 14.40 15.41 -5.31
C ALA A 154 13.16 16.30 -5.23
N ILE A 155 12.66 16.59 -4.02
CA ILE A 155 11.49 17.48 -3.80
C ILE A 155 11.87 18.94 -3.52
N GLY A 156 13.18 19.29 -3.55
CA GLY A 156 13.66 20.65 -3.30
C GLY A 156 13.56 21.09 -1.84
N GLN A 157 13.61 20.16 -0.89
CA GLN A 157 13.53 20.42 0.54
C GLN A 157 14.84 20.05 1.25
N ASP A 158 15.08 20.69 2.41
CA ASP A 158 16.18 20.29 3.28
C ASP A 158 15.91 18.95 3.98
N ALA A 159 16.89 18.09 4.03
CA ALA A 159 16.78 16.79 4.69
C ALA A 159 16.40 16.90 6.19
N SER A 160 16.81 17.98 6.86
CA SER A 160 16.46 18.27 8.25
C SER A 160 14.97 18.58 8.46
N LYS A 161 14.29 19.09 7.42
CA LYS A 161 12.86 19.46 7.45
C LYS A 161 11.94 18.36 6.92
N LEU A 162 12.50 17.24 6.44
CA LEU A 162 11.74 16.18 5.81
C LEU A 162 10.70 15.55 6.76
N GLY A 163 11.04 15.40 8.05
CA GLY A 163 10.12 14.89 9.06
C GLY A 163 8.91 15.79 9.28
N SER A 164 9.11 17.11 9.38
CA SER A 164 8.02 18.06 9.50
C SER A 164 7.17 18.15 8.23
N TYR A 165 7.79 18.00 7.06
CA TYR A 165 7.08 17.93 5.79
C TYR A 165 6.13 16.72 5.72
N PHE A 166 6.56 15.54 6.16
CA PHE A 166 5.73 14.34 6.20
C PHE A 166 4.58 14.41 7.21
N LEU A 167 4.71 15.22 8.27
CA LEU A 167 3.64 15.45 9.23
C LEU A 167 2.61 16.48 8.74
N ALA A 168 2.97 17.30 7.76
CA ALA A 168 2.10 18.34 7.19
C ALA A 168 1.30 17.88 5.96
N VAL A 169 1.65 16.73 5.37
CA VAL A 169 1.00 16.10 4.21
C VAL A 169 0.18 14.89 4.63
#